data_626f8cef3eb75a08bcdafab57e3cbf4a
#
_entry.id   626f8cef3eb75a08bcdafab57e3cbf4a
#
_cell.length_a   1.000
_cell.length_b   1.000
_cell.length_c   1.000
_cell.angle_alpha   90.00
_cell.angle_beta   90.00
_cell.angle_gamma   90.00
#
_symmetry.space_group_name_H-M   'P 1'
#
loop_
_entity.id
_entity.type
_entity.pdbx_description
1 polymer ?
#
loop_
_entity_poly.entity_id
_entity_poly.type
_entity_poly.pdbx_seq_one_letter_code
_entity_poly.pdbx_strand_id
1 'polypeptide(L)'
;MPRPSRLLTAALALLASTATPRRPHTPHTLKLRFPRLSVPARTNPEACVLVRVATTAPFDLARIEIRHRGVRGSFAVQHFLVHLYTGEQLGEFGAERGRVVPSRGCLDLGPSDRDRRQLVASGTLTRSRSAFPPGVALRLSPVPDTPGGPPAGLGFTLDGEWVNGTPRTRSASALVVLHRARPKKVTHIALPFADRSAEAGLLVAPGEVASTEALAAGRAAAWGLGRPGGPDTGACVLQVTGQMHKRGRFFGVDLIGADGTVENPAGGAPNPFEPGRSHLFGALDWTDEGAIVRLHPLVLDMGQALHYACWDDNGAMRVPRLGCEEVSGVPPGQVGAPAKPCTDDPECPPTDSAYPGRTFTGACRPANLVAGPTLEDEVCRLDGIYVPADPVAGCPP
;
A
#
# COMPACT_ATOMS: atom_id res chain seq x y z
N MET A 1 89.36 -29.45 16.48
CA MET A 1 88.87 -28.29 15.69
C MET A 1 87.53 -28.69 15.10
N PRO A 2 86.40 -28.14 15.61
CA PRO A 2 85.11 -28.43 15.04
C PRO A 2 84.72 -27.35 13.97
N ARG A 3 84.09 -27.83 12.88
CA ARG A 3 83.59 -27.03 11.77
C ARG A 3 82.27 -26.33 12.14
N PRO A 4 82.02 -25.08 11.69
CA PRO A 4 80.77 -24.41 11.96
C PRO A 4 79.70 -24.86 10.96
N SER A 5 78.50 -25.23 11.48
CA SER A 5 77.25 -25.48 10.73
C SER A 5 76.66 -24.21 10.22
N ARG A 6 76.41 -24.10 8.93
CA ARG A 6 75.62 -23.01 8.30
C ARG A 6 74.16 -23.30 8.45
N LEU A 7 73.47 -22.52 9.22
CA LEU A 7 71.98 -22.43 9.26
C LEU A 7 71.50 -21.65 8.03
N LEU A 8 70.79 -22.35 7.14
CA LEU A 8 70.03 -21.74 6.05
C LEU A 8 68.71 -21.24 6.63
N THR A 9 68.49 -19.90 6.70
CA THR A 9 67.20 -19.32 7.05
C THR A 9 66.37 -19.19 5.77
N ALA A 10 65.36 -20.03 5.63
CA ALA A 10 64.38 -19.91 4.54
C ALA A 10 63.35 -18.86 4.93
N ALA A 11 63.36 -17.72 4.28
CA ALA A 11 62.32 -16.68 4.40
C ALA A 11 61.10 -17.08 3.56
N LEU A 12 60.03 -17.53 4.22
CA LEU A 12 58.70 -17.76 3.59
C LEU A 12 58.02 -16.41 3.36
N ALA A 13 58.05 -15.89 2.12
CA ALA A 13 57.26 -14.75 1.73
C ALA A 13 55.77 -15.17 1.58
N LEU A 14 54.92 -14.84 2.57
CA LEU A 14 53.49 -14.95 2.47
C LEU A 14 52.98 -13.86 1.47
N LEU A 15 52.69 -14.26 0.25
CA LEU A 15 51.92 -13.46 -0.70
C LEU A 15 50.45 -13.39 -0.19
N ALA A 16 50.12 -12.36 0.57
CA ALA A 16 48.74 -12.02 0.90
C ALA A 16 48.04 -11.61 -0.38
N SER A 17 47.32 -12.53 -1.03
CA SER A 17 46.37 -12.20 -2.10
C SER A 17 45.27 -11.34 -1.52
N THR A 18 45.38 -10.03 -1.73
CA THR A 18 44.27 -9.07 -1.49
C THR A 18 43.18 -9.34 -2.52
N ALA A 19 42.29 -10.29 -2.20
CA ALA A 19 41.04 -10.45 -2.96
C ALA A 19 40.28 -9.16 -2.86
N THR A 20 40.27 -8.36 -3.92
CA THR A 20 39.42 -7.18 -4.06
C THR A 20 37.98 -7.64 -3.84
N PRO A 21 37.25 -7.06 -2.86
CA PRO A 21 35.87 -7.46 -2.63
C PRO A 21 35.08 -7.18 -3.91
N ARG A 22 34.59 -8.24 -4.55
CA ARG A 22 33.66 -8.13 -5.68
C ARG A 22 32.50 -7.26 -5.23
N ARG A 23 32.30 -6.10 -5.87
CA ARG A 23 31.12 -5.27 -5.65
C ARG A 23 29.89 -6.16 -5.75
N PRO A 24 29.00 -6.17 -4.76
CA PRO A 24 27.79 -6.97 -4.80
C PRO A 24 27.02 -6.64 -6.09
N HIS A 25 26.79 -7.64 -6.91
CA HIS A 25 26.04 -7.50 -8.16
C HIS A 25 24.59 -7.23 -7.79
N THR A 26 24.16 -5.98 -7.80
CA THR A 26 22.76 -5.63 -7.53
C THR A 26 21.90 -6.14 -8.70
N PRO A 27 20.89 -6.97 -8.46
CA PRO A 27 20.13 -7.59 -9.53
C PRO A 27 19.39 -6.54 -10.38
N HIS A 28 19.29 -6.79 -11.68
CA HIS A 28 18.52 -5.93 -12.60
C HIS A 28 17.00 -6.04 -12.38
N THR A 29 16.55 -7.11 -11.76
CA THR A 29 15.13 -7.34 -11.46
C THR A 29 14.97 -7.99 -10.09
N LEU A 30 13.93 -7.59 -9.36
CA LEU A 30 13.41 -8.33 -8.22
C LEU A 30 12.14 -9.06 -8.63
N LYS A 31 11.94 -10.27 -8.12
CA LYS A 31 10.76 -11.09 -8.42
C LYS A 31 10.06 -11.43 -7.11
N LEU A 32 8.84 -10.89 -6.94
CA LEU A 32 7.98 -11.20 -5.82
C LEU A 32 6.94 -12.21 -6.29
N ARG A 33 6.72 -13.26 -5.52
CA ARG A 33 5.80 -14.33 -5.89
C ARG A 33 4.64 -14.38 -4.92
N PHE A 34 3.43 -14.34 -5.46
CA PHE A 34 2.25 -14.80 -4.77
C PHE A 34 2.09 -16.29 -5.10
N PRO A 35 2.24 -17.20 -4.13
CA PRO A 35 2.16 -18.64 -4.36
C PRO A 35 0.82 -19.07 -4.91
N ARG A 36 0.69 -20.35 -5.18
CA ARG A 36 -0.55 -20.92 -5.68
C ARG A 36 -1.63 -20.89 -4.60
N LEU A 37 -2.76 -20.24 -4.88
CA LEU A 37 -3.95 -20.19 -4.06
C LEU A 37 -5.03 -21.06 -4.69
N SER A 38 -5.70 -21.89 -3.88
CA SER A 38 -6.91 -22.61 -4.26
C SER A 38 -8.13 -21.75 -3.93
N VAL A 39 -8.92 -21.42 -4.95
CA VAL A 39 -10.13 -20.58 -4.82
C VAL A 39 -11.35 -21.46 -5.01
N PRO A 40 -12.15 -21.71 -3.96
CA PRO A 40 -13.35 -22.53 -4.04
C PRO A 40 -14.35 -22.02 -5.09
N ALA A 41 -15.27 -22.89 -5.53
CA ALA A 41 -16.31 -22.52 -6.46
C ALA A 41 -17.23 -21.43 -5.85
N ARG A 42 -17.56 -20.43 -6.65
CA ARG A 42 -18.51 -19.35 -6.28
C ARG A 42 -18.11 -18.57 -5.01
N THR A 43 -16.80 -18.37 -4.82
CA THR A 43 -16.26 -17.58 -3.70
C THR A 43 -15.32 -16.48 -4.21
N ASN A 44 -15.04 -15.54 -3.33
CA ASN A 44 -14.11 -14.42 -3.56
C ASN A 44 -13.17 -14.23 -2.36
N PRO A 45 -12.28 -15.20 -2.06
CA PRO A 45 -11.35 -15.05 -0.96
C PRO A 45 -10.30 -14.00 -1.26
N GLU A 46 -9.98 -13.22 -0.23
CA GLU A 46 -8.80 -12.39 -0.16
C GLU A 46 -7.67 -13.12 0.56
N ALA A 47 -6.46 -12.92 0.11
CA ALA A 47 -5.29 -13.51 0.73
C ALA A 47 -4.05 -12.64 0.55
N CYS A 48 -3.14 -12.75 1.50
CA CYS A 48 -1.95 -11.95 1.59
C CYS A 48 -0.69 -12.81 1.57
N VAL A 49 0.40 -12.19 1.09
CA VAL A 49 1.75 -12.78 1.19
C VAL A 49 2.72 -11.70 1.63
N LEU A 50 3.44 -11.95 2.70
CA LEU A 50 4.53 -11.11 3.15
C LEU A 50 5.83 -11.57 2.49
N VAL A 51 6.48 -10.71 1.73
CA VAL A 51 7.73 -11.00 1.01
C VAL A 51 8.85 -10.12 1.52
N ARG A 52 9.95 -10.75 1.93
CA ARG A 52 11.17 -10.04 2.30
C ARG A 52 12.27 -10.30 1.28
N VAL A 53 12.93 -9.23 0.83
CA VAL A 53 14.10 -9.27 -0.04
C VAL A 53 15.30 -8.76 0.74
N ALA A 54 16.27 -9.63 1.01
CA ALA A 54 17.50 -9.26 1.70
C ALA A 54 18.36 -8.36 0.79
N THR A 55 18.56 -7.14 1.21
CA THR A 55 19.42 -6.14 0.55
C THR A 55 19.72 -5.00 1.50
N THR A 56 20.91 -4.45 1.42
CA THR A 56 21.31 -3.25 2.15
C THR A 56 21.44 -2.03 1.22
N ALA A 57 21.27 -2.24 -0.09
CA ALA A 57 21.37 -1.19 -1.09
C ALA A 57 19.97 -0.82 -1.64
N PRO A 58 19.69 0.46 -1.86
CA PRO A 58 18.47 0.91 -2.50
C PRO A 58 18.28 0.30 -3.89
N PHE A 59 17.01 0.11 -4.26
CA PHE A 59 16.62 -0.39 -5.57
C PHE A 59 15.79 0.70 -6.27
N ASP A 60 16.37 1.35 -7.26
CA ASP A 60 15.71 2.37 -8.06
C ASP A 60 14.84 1.68 -9.12
N LEU A 61 13.53 1.72 -8.92
CA LEU A 61 12.52 1.05 -9.72
C LEU A 61 12.10 1.90 -10.91
N ALA A 62 12.22 1.37 -12.14
CA ALA A 62 11.75 2.06 -13.35
C ALA A 62 10.45 1.51 -13.91
N ARG A 63 10.18 0.23 -13.70
CA ARG A 63 9.01 -0.45 -14.28
C ARG A 63 8.58 -1.62 -13.42
N ILE A 64 7.27 -1.83 -13.38
CA ILE A 64 6.62 -2.94 -12.69
C ILE A 64 5.85 -3.76 -13.73
N GLU A 65 5.88 -5.08 -13.58
CA GLU A 65 5.06 -5.99 -14.35
C GLU A 65 4.40 -6.98 -13.39
N ILE A 66 3.06 -7.08 -13.45
CA ILE A 66 2.27 -8.06 -12.70
C ILE A 66 1.70 -9.06 -13.70
N ARG A 67 1.87 -10.34 -13.42
CA ARG A 67 1.38 -11.46 -14.25
C ARG A 67 0.57 -12.40 -13.40
N HIS A 68 -0.73 -12.51 -13.68
CA HIS A 68 -1.60 -13.50 -13.07
C HIS A 68 -1.62 -14.78 -13.88
N ARG A 69 -1.70 -15.92 -13.19
CA ARG A 69 -1.85 -17.24 -13.81
C ARG A 69 -3.09 -17.92 -13.31
N GLY A 70 -3.73 -18.70 -14.19
CA GLY A 70 -4.94 -19.45 -13.89
C GLY A 70 -6.24 -18.67 -14.10
N VAL A 71 -6.19 -17.35 -14.14
CA VAL A 71 -7.36 -16.46 -14.33
C VAL A 71 -7.83 -16.44 -15.77
N ARG A 72 -9.14 -16.63 -15.98
CA ARG A 72 -9.82 -16.52 -17.28
C ARG A 72 -11.34 -16.59 -17.16
N GLY A 73 -12.06 -15.84 -18.00
CA GLY A 73 -13.54 -15.82 -18.00
C GLY A 73 -14.08 -15.37 -16.65
N SER A 74 -15.02 -16.11 -16.09
CA SER A 74 -15.62 -15.85 -14.77
C SER A 74 -14.71 -16.19 -13.58
N PHE A 75 -13.44 -16.51 -13.80
CA PHE A 75 -12.43 -16.57 -12.77
C PHE A 75 -11.41 -15.43 -13.00
N ALA A 76 -11.53 -14.39 -12.21
CA ALA A 76 -10.82 -13.13 -12.37
C ALA A 76 -10.11 -12.68 -11.08
N VAL A 77 -9.23 -11.71 -11.23
CA VAL A 77 -8.67 -10.94 -10.12
C VAL A 77 -9.58 -9.74 -9.92
N GLN A 78 -10.04 -9.52 -8.71
CA GLN A 78 -10.81 -8.34 -8.34
C GLN A 78 -9.86 -7.18 -8.05
N HIS A 79 -8.94 -7.38 -7.11
CA HIS A 79 -7.81 -6.50 -6.93
C HIS A 79 -6.51 -7.29 -6.72
N PHE A 80 -5.38 -6.65 -6.98
CA PHE A 80 -4.06 -7.15 -6.62
C PHE A 80 -3.15 -5.95 -6.36
N LEU A 81 -2.78 -5.78 -5.10
CA LEU A 81 -2.03 -4.64 -4.60
C LEU A 81 -0.63 -5.08 -4.16
N VAL A 82 0.34 -4.21 -4.37
CA VAL A 82 1.73 -4.41 -3.96
C VAL A 82 2.11 -3.24 -3.07
N HIS A 83 2.18 -3.47 -1.78
CA HIS A 83 2.61 -2.48 -0.81
C HIS A 83 4.08 -2.66 -0.47
N LEU A 84 4.83 -1.56 -0.45
CA LEU A 84 6.17 -1.48 0.12
C LEU A 84 6.06 -1.13 1.60
N TYR A 85 6.74 -1.86 2.44
CA TYR A 85 6.89 -1.53 3.85
C TYR A 85 8.04 -0.52 4.05
N THR A 86 7.76 0.57 4.75
CA THR A 86 8.68 1.69 5.00
C THR A 86 8.93 1.95 6.48
N GLY A 87 8.49 1.02 7.35
CA GLY A 87 8.71 1.10 8.79
C GLY A 87 10.07 0.56 9.25
N GLU A 88 10.22 0.33 10.54
CA GLU A 88 11.49 -0.07 11.16
C GLU A 88 11.45 -1.47 11.79
N GLN A 89 10.42 -2.28 11.49
CA GLN A 89 10.18 -3.58 12.13
C GLN A 89 10.09 -4.72 11.10
N LEU A 90 10.99 -4.72 10.10
CA LEU A 90 10.99 -5.72 9.04
C LEU A 90 11.15 -7.16 9.59
N GLY A 91 11.77 -7.34 10.75
CA GLY A 91 11.88 -8.62 11.43
C GLY A 91 10.53 -9.26 11.78
N GLU A 92 9.47 -8.44 11.98
CA GLU A 92 8.12 -8.92 12.25
C GLU A 92 7.39 -9.54 11.04
N PHE A 93 7.99 -9.55 9.85
CA PHE A 93 7.49 -10.36 8.73
C PHE A 93 7.51 -11.88 9.02
N GLY A 94 8.18 -12.32 10.03
CA GLY A 94 8.13 -13.56 10.81
C GLY A 94 7.72 -14.84 10.08
N ALA A 95 6.89 -15.64 10.76
CA ALA A 95 6.46 -16.96 10.31
C ALA A 95 5.57 -16.94 9.05
N GLU A 96 4.92 -15.82 8.77
CA GLU A 96 4.00 -15.67 7.62
C GLU A 96 4.75 -15.39 6.31
N ARG A 97 6.04 -15.12 6.39
CA ARG A 97 6.86 -14.79 5.23
C ARG A 97 6.82 -15.86 4.14
N GLY A 98 6.37 -15.45 2.95
CA GLY A 98 6.26 -16.31 1.78
C GLY A 98 5.12 -17.31 1.80
N ARG A 99 4.29 -17.34 2.86
CA ARG A 99 3.06 -18.12 2.93
C ARG A 99 1.90 -17.31 2.40
N VAL A 100 0.91 -18.02 1.85
CA VAL A 100 -0.42 -17.45 1.60
C VAL A 100 -1.19 -17.49 2.91
N VAL A 101 -1.58 -16.34 3.39
CA VAL A 101 -2.38 -16.18 4.60
C VAL A 101 -3.76 -15.70 4.18
N PRO A 102 -4.83 -16.46 4.46
CA PRO A 102 -6.19 -15.96 4.29
C PRO A 102 -6.37 -14.71 5.14
N SER A 103 -6.95 -13.67 4.58
CA SER A 103 -7.15 -12.42 5.28
C SER A 103 -8.58 -11.93 5.15
N ARG A 104 -8.98 -11.11 6.13
CA ARG A 104 -10.17 -10.27 6.07
C ARG A 104 -9.83 -8.81 5.77
N GLY A 105 -8.64 -8.59 5.23
CA GLY A 105 -7.99 -7.33 4.93
C GLY A 105 -6.51 -7.47 5.24
N CYS A 106 -5.66 -7.39 4.23
CA CYS A 106 -4.22 -7.61 4.37
C CYS A 106 -3.53 -6.57 5.26
N LEU A 107 -4.24 -5.52 5.65
CA LEU A 107 -3.73 -4.46 6.51
C LEU A 107 -3.51 -4.89 7.96
N ASP A 108 -4.16 -5.96 8.43
CA ASP A 108 -4.01 -6.50 9.79
C ASP A 108 -2.81 -7.43 9.97
N LEU A 109 -2.12 -7.77 8.87
CA LEU A 109 -1.00 -8.71 8.85
C LEU A 109 0.36 -8.02 8.80
N GLY A 110 1.37 -8.65 9.40
CA GLY A 110 2.77 -8.22 9.37
C GLY A 110 3.14 -7.31 10.53
N PRO A 111 4.06 -6.35 10.32
CA PRO A 111 4.59 -5.49 11.38
C PRO A 111 3.52 -4.71 12.15
N SER A 112 3.76 -4.49 13.44
CA SER A 112 2.86 -3.74 14.31
C SER A 112 2.70 -2.27 13.88
N ASP A 113 3.73 -1.70 13.22
CA ASP A 113 3.68 -0.39 12.58
C ASP A 113 3.17 -0.47 11.11
N ARG A 114 2.16 -1.30 10.89
CA ARG A 114 1.58 -1.62 9.58
C ARG A 114 1.13 -0.40 8.77
N ASP A 115 0.89 0.73 9.41
CA ASP A 115 0.58 2.00 8.76
C ASP A 115 1.72 2.55 7.89
N ARG A 116 2.93 2.00 8.07
CA ARG A 116 4.11 2.30 7.27
C ARG A 116 4.16 1.51 5.96
N ARG A 117 3.03 1.24 5.35
CA ARG A 117 2.92 0.62 4.02
C ARG A 117 2.49 1.65 3.00
N GLN A 118 3.06 1.55 1.82
CA GLN A 118 2.77 2.46 0.70
C GLN A 118 2.51 1.65 -0.55
N LEU A 119 1.40 1.95 -1.23
CA LEU A 119 1.06 1.27 -2.47
C LEU A 119 2.05 1.70 -3.57
N VAL A 120 2.71 0.71 -4.17
CA VAL A 120 3.68 0.94 -5.25
C VAL A 120 3.23 0.37 -6.59
N ALA A 121 2.30 -0.57 -6.59
CA ALA A 121 1.73 -1.16 -7.79
C ALA A 121 0.39 -1.82 -7.54
N SER A 122 -0.42 -1.88 -8.58
CA SER A 122 -1.66 -2.65 -8.62
C SER A 122 -1.86 -3.27 -10.02
N GLY A 123 -2.76 -4.23 -10.11
CA GLY A 123 -3.11 -4.79 -11.42
C GLY A 123 -4.12 -5.93 -11.34
N THR A 124 -5.22 -5.79 -12.08
CA THR A 124 -6.31 -6.76 -12.17
C THR A 124 -6.28 -7.58 -13.45
N LEU A 125 -5.57 -7.11 -14.48
CA LEU A 125 -5.46 -7.80 -15.77
C LEU A 125 -4.52 -9.00 -15.68
N THR A 126 -4.71 -10.00 -16.55
CA THR A 126 -3.81 -11.16 -16.69
C THR A 126 -2.34 -10.73 -16.77
N ARG A 127 -2.08 -9.56 -17.36
CA ARG A 127 -0.78 -8.92 -17.40
C ARG A 127 -0.95 -7.41 -17.34
N SER A 128 -0.46 -6.82 -16.25
CA SER A 128 -0.40 -5.37 -16.06
C SER A 128 1.05 -4.90 -16.16
N ARG A 129 1.26 -3.73 -16.74
CA ARG A 129 2.57 -3.10 -16.84
C ARG A 129 2.47 -1.63 -16.50
N SER A 130 3.38 -1.19 -15.68
CA SER A 130 3.50 0.18 -15.22
C SER A 130 4.97 0.61 -15.32
N ALA A 131 5.26 1.77 -15.91
CA ALA A 131 6.62 2.34 -16.00
C ALA A 131 6.61 3.80 -15.60
N PHE A 132 7.63 4.28 -14.90
CA PHE A 132 7.83 5.70 -14.64
C PHE A 132 8.25 6.44 -15.91
N PRO A 133 8.06 7.76 -16.00
CA PRO A 133 8.56 8.57 -17.10
C PRO A 133 10.06 8.37 -17.33
N PRO A 134 10.56 8.66 -18.52
CA PRO A 134 12.00 8.63 -18.78
C PRO A 134 12.78 9.51 -17.81
N GLY A 135 13.85 8.98 -17.25
CA GLY A 135 14.66 9.70 -16.25
C GLY A 135 14.16 9.58 -14.81
N VAL A 136 12.94 9.09 -14.59
CA VAL A 136 12.38 8.95 -13.23
C VAL A 136 12.52 7.51 -12.74
N ALA A 137 12.85 7.35 -11.46
CA ALA A 137 12.81 6.07 -10.76
C ALA A 137 12.25 6.22 -9.35
N LEU A 138 11.37 5.30 -8.94
CA LEU A 138 10.92 5.19 -7.56
C LEU A 138 12.00 4.51 -6.74
N ARG A 139 12.50 5.17 -5.70
CA ARG A 139 13.50 4.59 -4.80
C ARG A 139 12.86 3.72 -3.74
N LEU A 140 13.16 2.43 -3.79
CA LEU A 140 12.82 1.47 -2.75
C LEU A 140 14.01 1.40 -1.79
N SER A 141 13.87 1.95 -0.60
CA SER A 141 14.93 1.99 0.42
C SER A 141 14.81 0.81 1.36
N PRO A 142 15.92 0.07 1.62
CA PRO A 142 15.93 -0.97 2.64
C PRO A 142 15.65 -0.39 4.02
N VAL A 143 14.91 -1.15 4.82
CA VAL A 143 14.51 -0.80 6.18
C VAL A 143 15.12 -1.78 7.18
N PRO A 144 15.26 -1.40 8.48
CA PRO A 144 15.84 -2.25 9.50
C PRO A 144 14.89 -3.36 9.95
N ASP A 145 15.46 -4.40 10.57
CA ASP A 145 14.69 -5.48 11.22
C ASP A 145 14.08 -5.07 12.55
N THR A 146 14.70 -4.11 13.22
CA THR A 146 14.28 -3.56 14.51
C THR A 146 14.51 -2.06 14.51
N PRO A 147 13.71 -1.29 15.27
CA PRO A 147 13.85 0.17 15.35
C PRO A 147 15.29 0.59 15.66
N GLY A 148 15.79 1.57 14.89
CA GLY A 148 17.15 2.09 15.02
C GLY A 148 18.27 1.16 14.53
N GLY A 149 17.94 -0.03 14.01
CA GLY A 149 18.90 -0.97 13.46
C GLY A 149 19.44 -0.57 12.07
N PRO A 150 20.45 -1.28 11.56
CA PRO A 150 20.94 -1.05 10.20
C PRO A 150 19.94 -1.55 9.16
N PRO A 151 19.94 -0.98 7.93
CA PRO A 151 19.11 -1.47 6.84
C PRO A 151 19.36 -2.95 6.55
N ALA A 152 18.29 -3.77 6.56
CA ALA A 152 18.36 -5.22 6.45
C ALA A 152 17.64 -5.78 5.21
N GLY A 153 16.65 -5.04 4.65
CA GLY A 153 15.94 -5.52 3.48
C GLY A 153 14.79 -4.63 3.03
N LEU A 154 14.13 -5.10 1.97
CA LEU A 154 12.85 -4.57 1.50
C LEU A 154 11.74 -5.52 1.94
N GLY A 155 10.66 -4.99 2.50
CA GLY A 155 9.45 -5.70 2.84
C GLY A 155 8.34 -5.37 1.84
N PHE A 156 7.60 -6.39 1.42
CA PHE A 156 6.43 -6.21 0.56
C PHE A 156 5.25 -7.01 1.11
N THR A 157 4.07 -6.41 1.08
CA THR A 157 2.80 -7.13 1.21
C THR A 157 2.21 -7.25 -0.18
N LEU A 158 1.94 -8.47 -0.60
CA LEU A 158 1.15 -8.77 -1.80
C LEU A 158 -0.24 -9.12 -1.32
N ASP A 159 -1.20 -8.35 -1.74
CA ASP A 159 -2.59 -8.48 -1.40
C ASP A 159 -3.39 -8.82 -2.64
N GLY A 160 -4.24 -9.82 -2.59
CA GLY A 160 -5.05 -10.19 -3.74
C GLY A 160 -6.37 -10.82 -3.38
N GLU A 161 -7.40 -10.39 -4.09
CA GLU A 161 -8.72 -10.97 -4.08
C GLU A 161 -9.03 -11.58 -5.45
N TRP A 162 -9.54 -12.81 -5.44
CA TRP A 162 -9.91 -13.54 -6.64
C TRP A 162 -11.38 -13.91 -6.60
N VAL A 163 -12.13 -13.53 -7.64
CA VAL A 163 -13.53 -13.92 -7.83
C VAL A 163 -13.61 -15.17 -8.66
N ASN A 164 -14.16 -16.26 -8.10
CA ASN A 164 -14.41 -17.48 -8.81
C ASN A 164 -15.91 -17.69 -9.05
N GLY A 165 -16.44 -17.13 -10.13
CA GLY A 165 -17.84 -17.36 -10.55
C GLY A 165 -18.11 -18.74 -11.18
N THR A 166 -17.09 -19.63 -11.27
CA THR A 166 -17.26 -20.96 -11.88
C THR A 166 -17.78 -21.98 -10.87
N PRO A 167 -18.41 -23.10 -11.34
CA PRO A 167 -18.90 -24.16 -10.45
C PRO A 167 -17.81 -25.09 -9.93
N ARG A 168 -16.53 -24.81 -10.20
CA ARG A 168 -15.40 -25.67 -9.80
C ARG A 168 -14.34 -24.85 -9.08
N THR A 169 -13.64 -25.46 -8.13
CA THR A 169 -12.46 -24.89 -7.53
C THR A 169 -11.42 -24.56 -8.61
N ARG A 170 -10.85 -23.38 -8.55
CA ARG A 170 -9.81 -22.86 -9.44
C ARG A 170 -8.53 -22.61 -8.68
N SER A 171 -7.48 -22.34 -9.40
CA SER A 171 -6.18 -22.02 -8.80
C SER A 171 -5.56 -20.82 -9.49
N ALA A 172 -5.14 -19.85 -8.69
CA ALA A 172 -4.46 -18.65 -9.13
C ALA A 172 -3.05 -18.54 -8.52
N SER A 173 -2.22 -17.76 -9.15
CA SER A 173 -0.95 -17.26 -8.60
C SER A 173 -0.57 -15.97 -9.30
N ALA A 174 0.32 -15.17 -8.68
CA ALA A 174 0.84 -13.97 -9.31
C ALA A 174 2.37 -13.90 -9.23
N LEU A 175 2.95 -13.23 -10.22
CA LEU A 175 4.36 -12.88 -10.26
C LEU A 175 4.48 -11.39 -10.51
N VAL A 176 5.07 -10.69 -9.56
CA VAL A 176 5.47 -9.28 -9.71
C VAL A 176 6.94 -9.23 -10.08
N VAL A 177 7.26 -8.51 -11.15
CA VAL A 177 8.63 -8.29 -11.60
C VAL A 177 8.92 -6.80 -11.52
N LEU A 178 9.81 -6.42 -10.62
CA LEU A 178 10.29 -5.06 -10.45
C LEU A 178 11.57 -4.91 -11.28
N HIS A 179 11.58 -3.98 -12.22
CA HIS A 179 12.70 -3.72 -13.12
C HIS A 179 13.49 -2.51 -12.66
N ARG A 180 14.77 -2.69 -12.45
CA ARG A 180 15.68 -1.61 -12.04
C ARG A 180 15.86 -0.58 -13.14
N ALA A 181 15.89 0.68 -12.75
CA ALA A 181 16.33 1.78 -13.61
C ALA A 181 17.83 1.63 -13.95
N ARG A 182 18.21 2.09 -15.13
CA ARG A 182 19.63 2.20 -15.50
C ARG A 182 20.23 3.39 -14.73
N PRO A 183 21.22 3.21 -13.83
CA PRO A 183 21.68 4.29 -12.94
C PRO A 183 22.08 5.58 -13.68
N LYS A 184 22.73 5.45 -14.85
CA LYS A 184 23.16 6.60 -15.65
C LYS A 184 22.00 7.33 -16.38
N LYS A 185 20.78 6.79 -16.31
CA LYS A 185 19.58 7.37 -16.94
C LYS A 185 18.62 7.97 -15.93
N VAL A 186 18.87 7.79 -14.62
CA VAL A 186 18.04 8.35 -13.57
C VAL A 186 18.49 9.79 -13.30
N THR A 187 17.60 10.71 -13.53
CA THR A 187 17.76 12.14 -13.25
C THR A 187 16.93 12.60 -12.07
N HIS A 188 15.82 11.91 -11.81
CA HIS A 188 14.89 12.24 -10.73
C HIS A 188 14.55 10.98 -9.92
N ILE A 189 14.54 11.14 -8.60
CA ILE A 189 14.08 10.11 -7.68
C ILE A 189 12.67 10.44 -7.23
N ALA A 190 11.74 9.54 -7.56
CA ALA A 190 10.38 9.58 -7.08
C ALA A 190 10.29 8.99 -5.68
N LEU A 191 9.38 9.53 -4.88
CA LEU A 191 9.08 9.11 -3.52
C LEU A 191 7.58 8.78 -3.42
N PRO A 192 7.21 7.74 -2.68
CA PRO A 192 5.82 7.47 -2.39
C PRO A 192 5.32 8.35 -1.24
N PHE A 193 4.02 8.64 -1.23
CA PHE A 193 3.32 9.25 -0.11
C PHE A 193 2.02 8.51 0.16
N ALA A 194 1.51 8.66 1.37
CA ALA A 194 0.21 8.17 1.79
C ALA A 194 -0.39 9.13 2.82
N ASP A 195 -1.69 9.34 2.74
CA ASP A 195 -2.47 10.10 3.71
C ASP A 195 -3.70 9.30 4.13
N ARG A 196 -3.95 9.24 5.44
CA ARG A 196 -5.04 8.51 6.08
C ARG A 196 -5.84 9.40 7.02
N SER A 197 -5.66 10.70 6.96
CA SER A 197 -6.26 11.62 7.94
C SER A 197 -7.79 11.61 7.89
N ALA A 198 -8.39 11.29 6.73
CA ALA A 198 -9.84 11.10 6.62
C ALA A 198 -10.37 9.97 7.50
N GLU A 199 -9.60 8.91 7.73
CA GLU A 199 -10.04 7.76 8.54
C GLU A 199 -10.42 8.15 9.97
N ALA A 200 -9.83 9.21 10.52
CA ALA A 200 -10.13 9.68 11.87
C ALA A 200 -11.58 10.18 12.03
N GLY A 201 -12.21 10.61 10.94
CA GLY A 201 -13.59 11.06 10.90
C GLY A 201 -14.59 10.04 10.36
N LEU A 202 -14.12 8.86 9.95
CA LEU A 202 -14.97 7.86 9.30
C LEU A 202 -15.97 7.26 10.29
N LEU A 203 -17.23 7.65 10.14
CA LEU A 203 -18.35 7.15 10.92
C LEU A 203 -19.62 7.24 10.09
N VAL A 204 -20.13 6.09 9.62
CA VAL A 204 -21.38 6.02 8.86
C VAL A 204 -22.39 5.17 9.59
N ALA A 205 -23.53 5.76 9.96
CA ALA A 205 -24.58 5.04 10.66
C ALA A 205 -25.26 3.98 9.77
N PRO A 206 -25.85 2.93 10.36
CA PRO A 206 -26.61 1.95 9.59
C PRO A 206 -27.76 2.60 8.83
N GLY A 207 -27.89 2.28 7.54
CA GLY A 207 -28.91 2.83 6.64
C GLY A 207 -28.51 4.12 5.92
N GLU A 208 -27.28 4.61 6.11
CA GLU A 208 -26.80 5.86 5.54
C GLU A 208 -25.73 5.68 4.47
N VAL A 209 -25.60 6.72 3.63
CA VAL A 209 -24.40 7.02 2.83
C VAL A 209 -23.83 8.32 3.38
N ALA A 210 -22.55 8.33 3.70
CA ALA A 210 -21.87 9.53 4.15
C ALA A 210 -20.50 9.67 3.47
N SER A 211 -20.01 10.90 3.39
CA SER A 211 -18.65 11.21 2.96
C SER A 211 -17.74 11.43 4.15
N THR A 212 -16.49 11.02 3.98
CA THR A 212 -15.40 11.34 4.89
C THR A 212 -14.28 11.98 4.06
N GLU A 213 -13.75 13.09 4.54
CA GLU A 213 -12.82 13.88 3.75
C GLU A 213 -11.61 14.35 4.56
N ALA A 214 -10.50 14.62 3.88
CA ALA A 214 -9.32 15.24 4.45
C ALA A 214 -8.55 16.06 3.43
N LEU A 215 -7.79 17.01 3.94
CA LEU A 215 -6.81 17.76 3.19
C LEU A 215 -5.45 17.09 3.37
N ALA A 216 -4.99 16.37 2.35
CA ALA A 216 -3.61 15.91 2.29
C ALA A 216 -2.74 17.14 2.08
N ALA A 217 -2.09 17.58 3.14
CA ALA A 217 -1.35 18.83 3.12
C ALA A 217 -0.25 18.78 2.05
N GLY A 218 -0.42 19.55 0.99
CA GLY A 218 0.54 19.76 -0.09
C GLY A 218 1.78 20.53 0.33
N ARG A 219 1.94 20.81 1.62
CA ARG A 219 3.19 21.38 2.10
C ARG A 219 4.29 20.34 1.97
N ALA A 220 5.31 20.67 1.19
CA ALA A 220 6.53 19.90 1.06
C ALA A 220 7.05 19.31 2.39
N ALA A 221 6.83 20.01 3.50
CA ALA A 221 7.15 19.57 4.85
C ALA A 221 6.31 18.36 5.35
N ALA A 222 5.03 18.27 4.99
CA ALA A 222 4.16 17.16 5.43
C ALA A 222 4.49 15.84 4.74
N TRP A 223 5.04 15.91 3.53
CA TRP A 223 5.50 14.73 2.78
C TRP A 223 7.01 14.47 2.94
N GLY A 224 7.66 15.16 3.87
CA GLY A 224 9.11 15.05 4.09
C GLY A 224 9.95 15.71 3.01
N LEU A 225 9.36 16.59 2.19
CA LEU A 225 10.04 17.30 1.10
C LEU A 225 10.90 18.48 1.57
N GLY A 226 10.61 19.02 2.73
CA GLY A 226 11.38 20.13 3.30
C GLY A 226 12.64 19.63 4.01
N ARG A 227 13.83 19.85 3.48
CA ARG A 227 14.99 19.94 4.37
C ARG A 227 14.74 21.12 5.32
N PRO A 228 14.96 20.98 6.64
CA PRO A 228 14.95 22.13 7.53
C PRO A 228 15.89 23.22 6.97
N GLY A 229 15.33 24.38 6.58
CA GLY A 229 16.09 25.49 6.01
C GLY A 229 16.36 25.47 4.49
N GLY A 230 15.79 24.52 3.72
CA GLY A 230 15.77 24.58 2.25
C GLY A 230 14.61 25.42 1.70
N PRO A 231 14.69 25.94 0.46
CA PRO A 231 13.55 26.58 -0.17
C PRO A 231 12.40 25.56 -0.27
N ASP A 232 11.18 25.99 0.06
CA ASP A 232 9.96 25.21 -0.19
C ASP A 232 9.81 25.05 -1.71
N THR A 233 10.21 23.91 -2.23
CA THR A 233 10.03 23.57 -3.63
C THR A 233 8.71 22.86 -3.78
N GLY A 234 7.94 23.15 -4.84
CA GLY A 234 6.72 22.44 -5.17
C GLY A 234 6.93 20.93 -5.37
N ALA A 235 5.88 20.20 -5.61
CA ALA A 235 5.92 18.77 -5.90
C ALA A 235 5.34 18.46 -7.28
N CYS A 236 5.95 17.53 -7.97
CA CYS A 236 5.43 16.97 -9.21
C CYS A 236 4.76 15.64 -8.91
N VAL A 237 3.44 15.63 -8.75
CA VAL A 237 2.69 14.40 -8.51
C VAL A 237 2.58 13.61 -9.82
N LEU A 238 3.13 12.41 -9.81
CA LEU A 238 3.17 11.52 -10.97
C LEU A 238 2.00 10.54 -10.98
N GLN A 239 1.46 10.24 -9.80
CA GLN A 239 0.48 9.19 -9.62
C GLN A 239 -0.31 9.42 -8.35
N VAL A 240 -1.61 9.19 -8.42
CA VAL A 240 -2.52 9.11 -7.28
C VAL A 240 -3.36 7.84 -7.38
N THR A 241 -3.80 7.34 -6.25
CA THR A 241 -4.80 6.28 -6.13
C THR A 241 -5.54 6.41 -4.81
N GLY A 242 -6.81 6.04 -4.81
CA GLY A 242 -7.61 5.91 -3.60
C GLY A 242 -7.59 4.49 -3.08
N GLN A 243 -7.74 4.32 -1.80
CA GLN A 243 -8.06 3.04 -1.18
C GLN A 243 -9.34 3.16 -0.36
N MET A 244 -10.28 2.26 -0.64
CA MET A 244 -11.51 2.04 0.10
C MET A 244 -11.67 0.54 0.33
N HIS A 245 -12.53 0.13 1.23
CA HIS A 245 -12.97 -1.25 1.33
C HIS A 245 -14.34 -1.45 0.64
N LYS A 246 -14.94 -2.62 0.84
CA LYS A 246 -16.12 -3.08 0.09
C LYS A 246 -17.37 -2.19 0.19
N ARG A 247 -17.40 -1.23 1.10
CA ARG A 247 -18.51 -0.29 1.28
C ARG A 247 -18.27 1.06 0.63
N GLY A 248 -17.05 1.32 0.19
CA GLY A 248 -16.71 2.49 -0.61
C GLY A 248 -17.50 2.51 -1.92
N ARG A 249 -18.06 3.67 -2.25
CA ARG A 249 -18.91 3.90 -3.42
C ARG A 249 -18.30 4.89 -4.39
N PHE A 250 -17.48 5.77 -3.88
CA PHE A 250 -16.76 6.74 -4.67
C PHE A 250 -15.58 7.28 -3.88
N PHE A 251 -14.47 7.45 -4.56
CA PHE A 251 -13.29 8.15 -4.08
C PHE A 251 -13.01 9.33 -5.00
N GLY A 252 -12.90 10.53 -4.45
CA GLY A 252 -12.60 11.74 -5.20
C GLY A 252 -11.36 12.45 -4.69
N VAL A 253 -10.59 13.03 -5.61
CA VAL A 253 -9.44 13.90 -5.28
C VAL A 253 -9.61 15.23 -5.99
N ASP A 254 -9.44 16.33 -5.26
CA ASP A 254 -9.47 17.69 -5.75
C ASP A 254 -8.10 18.35 -5.59
N LEU A 255 -7.76 19.23 -6.52
CA LEU A 255 -6.70 20.20 -6.36
C LEU A 255 -7.28 21.43 -5.66
N ILE A 256 -6.67 21.82 -4.55
CA ILE A 256 -7.04 23.02 -3.79
C ILE A 256 -5.96 24.06 -3.95
N GLY A 257 -6.34 25.26 -4.38
CA GLY A 257 -5.48 26.41 -4.50
C GLY A 257 -5.01 26.96 -3.15
N ALA A 258 -4.03 27.82 -3.19
CA ALA A 258 -3.48 28.47 -1.98
C ALA A 258 -4.51 29.33 -1.23
N ASP A 259 -5.56 29.77 -1.91
CA ASP A 259 -6.69 30.52 -1.35
C ASP A 259 -7.83 29.61 -0.83
N GLY A 260 -7.67 28.29 -0.91
CA GLY A 260 -8.66 27.29 -0.51
C GLY A 260 -9.73 26.99 -1.57
N THR A 261 -9.63 27.54 -2.77
CA THR A 261 -10.56 27.23 -3.87
C THR A 261 -10.21 25.94 -4.58
N VAL A 262 -11.22 25.28 -5.19
CA VAL A 262 -11.02 24.09 -6.01
C VAL A 262 -10.52 24.51 -7.39
N GLU A 263 -9.37 24.00 -7.78
CA GLU A 263 -8.67 24.29 -9.05
C GLU A 263 -8.62 23.09 -10.00
N ASN A 264 -9.60 22.22 -9.98
CA ASN A 264 -9.60 21.05 -10.84
C ASN A 264 -9.60 21.43 -12.31
N PRO A 265 -8.81 20.72 -13.17
CA PRO A 265 -8.86 20.94 -14.60
C PRO A 265 -10.23 20.57 -15.18
N ALA A 266 -10.62 21.23 -16.25
CA ALA A 266 -11.86 20.91 -16.96
C ALA A 266 -11.84 19.45 -17.45
N GLY A 267 -13.00 18.75 -17.34
CA GLY A 267 -13.16 17.38 -17.79
C GLY A 267 -12.71 16.33 -16.78
N GLY A 268 -12.60 16.67 -15.52
CA GLY A 268 -12.31 15.73 -14.43
C GLY A 268 -13.40 14.67 -14.20
N ALA A 269 -13.17 13.77 -13.26
CA ALA A 269 -14.08 12.68 -12.92
C ALA A 269 -15.38 13.21 -12.28
N PRO A 270 -16.58 12.88 -12.80
CA PRO A 270 -17.83 13.33 -12.21
C PRO A 270 -18.09 12.63 -10.88
N ASN A 271 -18.65 13.37 -9.91
CA ASN A 271 -19.09 12.79 -8.64
C ASN A 271 -20.54 12.34 -8.74
N PRO A 272 -20.85 11.05 -8.60
CA PRO A 272 -22.22 10.55 -8.68
C PRO A 272 -23.09 10.96 -7.48
N PHE A 273 -22.49 11.36 -6.35
CA PHE A 273 -23.16 11.77 -5.11
C PHE A 273 -23.30 13.30 -5.00
N GLU A 274 -22.57 14.06 -5.82
CA GLU A 274 -22.62 15.52 -5.88
C GLU A 274 -22.76 15.99 -7.32
N PRO A 275 -23.98 16.00 -7.90
CA PRO A 275 -24.20 16.37 -9.28
C PRO A 275 -23.64 17.77 -9.59
N GLY A 276 -22.90 17.86 -10.70
CA GLY A 276 -22.23 19.10 -11.13
C GLY A 276 -20.83 19.33 -10.57
N ARG A 277 -20.36 18.49 -9.64
CA ARG A 277 -18.99 18.51 -9.18
C ARG A 277 -18.15 17.49 -9.97
N SER A 278 -16.98 17.90 -10.40
CA SER A 278 -15.97 17.01 -10.98
C SER A 278 -14.67 17.12 -10.20
N HIS A 279 -14.01 16.00 -10.04
CA HIS A 279 -12.77 15.86 -9.30
C HIS A 279 -11.59 15.75 -10.27
N LEU A 280 -10.40 16.08 -9.81
CA LEU A 280 -9.14 15.82 -10.53
C LEU A 280 -9.01 14.33 -10.88
N PHE A 281 -9.37 13.48 -9.93
CA PHE A 281 -9.40 12.02 -10.05
C PHE A 281 -10.62 11.48 -9.30
N GLY A 282 -11.22 10.39 -9.79
CA GLY A 282 -12.28 9.66 -9.10
C GLY A 282 -12.25 8.19 -9.43
N ALA A 283 -12.52 7.36 -8.43
CA ALA A 283 -12.79 5.93 -8.56
C ALA A 283 -14.26 5.67 -8.19
N LEU A 284 -14.98 4.96 -9.06
CA LEU A 284 -16.44 4.79 -8.95
C LEU A 284 -16.87 3.69 -8.00
N ASP A 285 -15.95 2.86 -7.54
CA ASP A 285 -16.23 1.73 -6.65
C ASP A 285 -14.90 1.32 -5.96
N TRP A 286 -15.00 0.65 -4.83
CA TRP A 286 -13.84 0.07 -4.17
C TRP A 286 -13.08 -0.96 -5.04
N THR A 287 -13.73 -1.56 -6.04
CA THR A 287 -13.09 -2.47 -7.01
C THR A 287 -12.23 -1.75 -8.04
N ASP A 288 -12.40 -0.44 -8.18
CA ASP A 288 -11.54 0.44 -8.98
C ASP A 288 -10.27 0.85 -8.22
N GLU A 289 -10.17 0.43 -6.97
CA GLU A 289 -8.99 0.61 -6.14
C GLU A 289 -7.76 0.06 -6.81
N GLY A 290 -6.84 0.63 -7.07
CA GLY A 290 -5.68 0.15 -7.78
C GLY A 290 -5.64 0.62 -9.22
N ALA A 291 -6.61 1.37 -9.69
CA ALA A 291 -6.44 2.22 -10.83
C ALA A 291 -5.41 3.28 -10.48
N ILE A 292 -4.14 2.93 -10.66
CA ILE A 292 -3.05 3.89 -10.56
C ILE A 292 -3.21 4.85 -11.72
N VAL A 293 -3.81 6.00 -11.45
CA VAL A 293 -3.92 7.08 -12.44
C VAL A 293 -2.58 7.79 -12.52
N ARG A 294 -1.96 7.67 -13.68
CA ARG A 294 -0.80 8.49 -14.02
C ARG A 294 -1.28 9.84 -14.49
N LEU A 295 -0.88 10.84 -13.74
CA LEU A 295 -1.01 12.21 -14.14
C LEU A 295 0.13 12.54 -15.12
N HIS A 296 -0.14 13.30 -16.19
CA HIS A 296 0.89 14.21 -16.67
C HIS A 296 1.33 14.97 -15.41
N PRO A 297 2.66 15.09 -15.12
CA PRO A 297 3.07 15.56 -13.80
C PRO A 297 2.22 16.73 -13.35
N LEU A 298 1.39 16.50 -12.35
CA LEU A 298 0.62 17.57 -11.74
C LEU A 298 1.58 18.37 -10.88
N VAL A 299 1.79 19.62 -11.24
CA VAL A 299 2.60 20.52 -10.44
C VAL A 299 1.74 20.97 -9.27
N LEU A 300 2.17 20.69 -8.06
CA LEU A 300 1.66 21.33 -6.85
C LEU A 300 2.60 22.46 -6.50
N ASP A 301 2.11 23.69 -6.67
CA ASP A 301 2.81 24.88 -6.24
C ASP A 301 2.76 25.05 -4.70
N MET A 302 3.59 25.93 -4.17
CA MET A 302 3.55 26.26 -2.75
C MET A 302 2.16 26.77 -2.34
N GLY A 303 1.58 26.14 -1.32
CA GLY A 303 0.26 26.48 -0.78
C GLY A 303 -0.87 25.68 -1.40
N GLN A 304 -0.69 25.05 -2.55
CA GLN A 304 -1.67 24.09 -3.09
C GLN A 304 -1.66 22.78 -2.30
N ALA A 305 -2.79 22.07 -2.31
CA ALA A 305 -2.98 20.81 -1.63
C ALA A 305 -3.85 19.86 -2.45
N LEU A 306 -3.77 18.57 -2.14
CA LEU A 306 -4.76 17.58 -2.56
C LEU A 306 -5.79 17.42 -1.44
N HIS A 307 -7.05 17.64 -1.76
CA HIS A 307 -8.19 17.27 -0.93
C HIS A 307 -8.73 15.94 -1.43
N TYR A 308 -9.08 15.02 -0.55
CA TYR A 308 -9.69 13.76 -0.96
C TYR A 308 -10.86 13.41 -0.06
N ALA A 309 -11.80 12.66 -0.63
CA ALA A 309 -12.99 12.21 0.06
C ALA A 309 -13.40 10.82 -0.38
N CYS A 310 -13.93 10.03 0.55
CA CYS A 310 -14.58 8.76 0.32
C CYS A 310 -16.08 8.89 0.60
N TRP A 311 -16.91 8.27 -0.22
CA TRP A 311 -18.34 8.09 0.03
C TRP A 311 -18.60 6.63 0.31
N ASP A 312 -19.11 6.34 1.50
CA ASP A 312 -19.32 5.00 2.01
C ASP A 312 -20.78 4.72 2.27
N ASP A 313 -21.24 3.52 1.87
CA ASP A 313 -22.62 3.05 2.01
C ASP A 313 -22.73 2.00 3.13
N ASN A 314 -23.35 2.37 4.23
CA ASN A 314 -23.63 1.47 5.34
C ASN A 314 -25.10 1.05 5.41
N GLY A 315 -25.70 0.71 4.28
CA GLY A 315 -27.01 0.10 4.22
C GLY A 315 -28.10 0.89 3.55
N ALA A 316 -27.79 2.04 2.94
CA ALA A 316 -28.79 2.76 2.12
C ALA A 316 -29.10 2.03 0.82
N MET A 317 -28.10 1.38 0.20
CA MET A 317 -28.23 0.64 -1.07
C MET A 317 -27.80 -0.82 -0.95
N ARG A 318 -27.41 -1.30 0.21
CA ARG A 318 -26.95 -2.68 0.48
C ARG A 318 -27.22 -3.06 1.94
N VAL A 319 -26.92 -4.30 2.33
CA VAL A 319 -27.05 -4.74 3.72
C VAL A 319 -26.07 -3.93 4.60
N PRO A 320 -26.52 -3.35 5.74
CA PRO A 320 -25.65 -2.63 6.64
C PRO A 320 -24.54 -3.53 7.21
N ARG A 321 -23.48 -2.93 7.69
CA ARG A 321 -22.46 -3.63 8.48
C ARG A 321 -23.13 -4.25 9.71
N LEU A 322 -22.82 -5.51 9.99
CA LEU A 322 -23.23 -6.17 11.22
C LEU A 322 -22.04 -6.30 12.16
N GLY A 323 -22.28 -6.02 13.43
CA GLY A 323 -21.30 -6.17 14.51
C GLY A 323 -21.88 -6.91 15.71
N CYS A 324 -21.02 -7.53 16.49
CA CYS A 324 -21.39 -8.17 17.74
C CYS A 324 -21.83 -7.12 18.77
N GLU A 325 -23.00 -7.30 19.35
CA GLU A 325 -23.53 -6.47 20.44
C GLU A 325 -22.72 -6.71 21.71
N GLU A 326 -22.29 -5.63 22.37
CA GLU A 326 -21.52 -5.70 23.62
C GLU A 326 -22.41 -5.63 24.85
N VAL A 327 -22.04 -6.42 25.89
CA VAL A 327 -22.75 -6.43 27.15
C VAL A 327 -22.66 -5.08 27.89
N SER A 328 -21.62 -4.30 27.62
CA SER A 328 -21.41 -2.96 28.21
C SER A 328 -22.41 -1.90 27.74
N GLY A 329 -23.27 -2.22 26.76
CA GLY A 329 -24.23 -1.28 26.20
C GLY A 329 -23.59 -0.19 25.33
N VAL A 330 -22.30 -0.31 25.02
CA VAL A 330 -21.63 0.56 24.05
C VAL A 330 -22.12 0.18 22.65
N PRO A 331 -22.66 1.13 21.87
CA PRO A 331 -23.09 0.83 20.51
C PRO A 331 -21.95 0.23 19.68
N PRO A 332 -22.18 -0.82 18.91
CA PRO A 332 -21.16 -1.39 18.04
C PRO A 332 -20.61 -0.34 17.07
N GLY A 333 -19.29 -0.18 17.04
CA GLY A 333 -18.64 0.71 16.06
C GLY A 333 -18.65 2.18 16.43
N GLN A 334 -18.44 2.55 17.68
CA GLN A 334 -18.07 3.93 18.01
C GLN A 334 -16.70 4.29 17.44
N VAL A 335 -16.48 5.59 17.20
CA VAL A 335 -15.18 6.11 16.74
C VAL A 335 -14.06 5.60 17.65
N GLY A 336 -13.03 4.98 17.06
CA GLY A 336 -11.88 4.44 17.78
C GLY A 336 -12.03 3.02 18.32
N ALA A 337 -13.22 2.41 18.24
CA ALA A 337 -13.46 1.04 18.68
C ALA A 337 -14.31 0.28 17.65
N PRO A 338 -13.73 -0.22 16.56
CA PRO A 338 -14.46 -0.99 15.58
C PRO A 338 -15.14 -2.19 16.24
N ALA A 339 -16.43 -2.38 15.94
CA ALA A 339 -17.16 -3.54 16.43
C ALA A 339 -16.56 -4.80 15.84
N LYS A 340 -16.53 -5.90 16.63
CA LYS A 340 -16.24 -7.21 16.06
C LYS A 340 -17.26 -7.49 14.95
N PRO A 341 -16.83 -7.74 13.68
CA PRO A 341 -17.75 -8.03 12.62
C PRO A 341 -18.42 -9.40 12.82
N CYS A 342 -19.67 -9.52 12.40
CA CYS A 342 -20.40 -10.77 12.35
C CYS A 342 -21.33 -10.83 11.12
N THR A 343 -21.68 -12.03 10.67
CA THR A 343 -22.67 -12.26 9.61
C THR A 343 -23.96 -12.80 10.18
N ASP A 344 -23.88 -13.53 11.29
CA ASP A 344 -25.02 -14.04 12.06
C ASP A 344 -24.68 -14.21 13.55
N ASP A 345 -25.70 -14.45 14.39
CA ASP A 345 -25.54 -14.51 15.84
C ASP A 345 -24.50 -15.54 16.34
N PRO A 346 -24.31 -16.73 15.75
CA PRO A 346 -23.28 -17.68 16.19
C PRO A 346 -21.84 -17.16 16.10
N GLU A 347 -21.60 -16.10 15.33
CA GLU A 347 -20.26 -15.50 15.19
C GLU A 347 -19.86 -14.59 16.38
N CYS A 348 -20.75 -14.34 17.32
CA CYS A 348 -20.52 -13.47 18.47
C CYS A 348 -20.36 -14.25 19.79
N PRO A 349 -19.27 -15.02 19.98
CA PRO A 349 -19.02 -15.69 21.25
C PRO A 349 -18.84 -14.66 22.38
N PRO A 350 -19.20 -14.99 23.64
CA PRO A 350 -19.14 -14.06 24.77
C PRO A 350 -17.77 -13.40 24.96
N THR A 351 -16.70 -14.10 24.60
CA THR A 351 -15.32 -13.57 24.62
C THR A 351 -14.60 -13.94 23.34
N ASP A 352 -13.71 -13.05 22.90
CA ASP A 352 -12.86 -13.27 21.74
C ASP A 352 -11.45 -12.74 22.02
N SER A 353 -10.43 -13.56 21.80
CA SER A 353 -9.04 -13.21 22.05
C SER A 353 -8.52 -12.07 21.16
N ALA A 354 -9.14 -11.87 19.98
CA ALA A 354 -8.83 -10.74 19.10
C ALA A 354 -9.40 -9.40 19.60
N TYR A 355 -10.33 -9.46 20.60
CA TYR A 355 -10.96 -8.29 21.22
C TYR A 355 -10.84 -8.36 22.74
N PRO A 356 -9.63 -8.26 23.29
CA PRO A 356 -9.37 -8.45 24.71
C PRO A 356 -10.14 -7.41 25.57
N GLY A 357 -10.73 -7.87 26.66
CA GLY A 357 -11.49 -7.01 27.57
C GLY A 357 -12.92 -6.67 27.13
N ARG A 358 -13.37 -7.18 25.97
CA ARG A 358 -14.75 -7.01 25.47
C ARG A 358 -15.55 -8.28 25.71
N THR A 359 -16.82 -8.11 26.07
CA THR A 359 -17.78 -9.21 26.29
C THR A 359 -19.00 -8.96 25.40
N PHE A 360 -19.43 -10.00 24.67
CA PHE A 360 -20.51 -9.92 23.72
C PHE A 360 -21.76 -10.66 24.21
N THR A 361 -22.95 -10.18 23.80
CA THR A 361 -24.24 -10.78 24.17
C THR A 361 -24.57 -12.06 23.38
N GLY A 362 -23.84 -12.33 22.30
CA GLY A 362 -24.14 -13.39 21.35
C GLY A 362 -24.94 -12.93 20.14
N ALA A 363 -25.46 -11.70 20.14
CA ALA A 363 -26.31 -11.17 19.08
C ALA A 363 -25.54 -10.33 18.07
N CYS A 364 -25.89 -10.44 16.77
CA CYS A 364 -25.50 -9.53 15.71
C CYS A 364 -26.49 -8.38 15.60
N ARG A 365 -25.98 -7.15 15.48
CA ARG A 365 -26.79 -5.94 15.26
C ARG A 365 -26.22 -5.09 14.13
N PRO A 366 -27.04 -4.28 13.45
CA PRO A 366 -26.53 -3.22 12.59
C PRO A 366 -25.56 -2.33 13.36
N ALA A 367 -24.38 -2.11 12.80
CA ALA A 367 -23.28 -1.40 13.45
C ALA A 367 -22.83 -0.23 12.58
N ASN A 368 -22.29 0.81 13.22
CA ASN A 368 -21.63 1.89 12.49
C ASN A 368 -20.46 1.35 11.69
N LEU A 369 -20.28 1.90 10.50
CA LEU A 369 -19.08 1.73 9.70
C LEU A 369 -18.02 2.71 10.22
N VAL A 370 -16.85 2.21 10.50
CA VAL A 370 -15.70 2.97 11.01
C VAL A 370 -14.45 2.55 10.30
N ALA A 371 -13.39 3.34 10.40
CA ALA A 371 -12.09 2.96 9.91
C ALA A 371 -11.53 1.76 10.69
N GLY A 372 -10.96 0.80 9.96
CA GLY A 372 -10.35 -0.37 10.58
C GLY A 372 -9.64 -1.29 9.59
N PRO A 373 -8.93 -2.31 10.11
CA PRO A 373 -8.06 -3.16 9.30
C PRO A 373 -8.77 -4.31 8.60
N THR A 374 -10.04 -4.57 8.88
CA THR A 374 -10.77 -5.71 8.32
C THR A 374 -11.61 -5.28 7.12
N LEU A 375 -11.97 -6.23 6.23
CA LEU A 375 -12.87 -5.95 5.09
C LEU A 375 -14.28 -5.51 5.51
N GLU A 376 -14.68 -5.74 6.75
CA GLU A 376 -15.96 -5.28 7.29
C GLU A 376 -15.90 -3.84 7.82
N ASP A 377 -14.70 -3.35 8.09
CA ASP A 377 -14.41 -1.96 8.37
C ASP A 377 -14.16 -1.22 7.06
N GLU A 378 -13.95 0.08 7.11
CA GLU A 378 -13.66 0.85 5.91
C GLU A 378 -12.27 1.49 5.98
N VAL A 379 -11.79 1.93 4.85
CA VAL A 379 -10.54 2.68 4.69
C VAL A 379 -10.83 3.87 3.79
N CYS A 380 -10.32 5.02 4.15
CA CYS A 380 -10.30 6.19 3.28
C CYS A 380 -8.88 6.73 3.22
N ARG A 381 -8.16 6.37 2.19
CA ARG A 381 -6.74 6.66 2.09
C ARG A 381 -6.35 7.14 0.70
N LEU A 382 -5.55 8.18 0.64
CA LEU A 382 -4.89 8.66 -0.56
C LEU A 382 -3.45 8.14 -0.60
N ASP A 383 -3.10 7.38 -1.62
CA ASP A 383 -1.73 7.00 -1.93
C ASP A 383 -1.26 7.69 -3.21
N GLY A 384 0.04 7.91 -3.33
CA GLY A 384 0.58 8.49 -4.53
C GLY A 384 2.10 8.41 -4.62
N ILE A 385 2.60 8.92 -5.75
CA ILE A 385 4.03 9.02 -6.03
C ILE A 385 4.31 10.41 -6.58
N TYR A 386 5.34 11.06 -6.07
CA TYR A 386 5.75 12.38 -6.50
C TYR A 386 7.27 12.46 -6.68
N VAL A 387 7.70 13.49 -7.39
CA VAL A 387 9.09 13.95 -7.48
C VAL A 387 9.15 15.36 -6.88
N PRO A 388 10.12 15.68 -6.04
CA PRO A 388 10.38 17.08 -5.69
C PRO A 388 10.56 17.92 -6.95
N ALA A 389 9.84 19.04 -7.07
CA ALA A 389 10.01 19.93 -8.21
C ALA A 389 11.42 20.54 -8.17
N ASP A 390 12.09 20.52 -9.31
CA ASP A 390 13.34 21.26 -9.46
C ASP A 390 13.00 22.76 -9.54
N PRO A 391 13.60 23.63 -8.70
CA PRO A 391 13.27 25.05 -8.69
C PRO A 391 13.61 25.76 -10.01
N VAL A 392 14.43 25.16 -10.86
CA VAL A 392 14.86 25.71 -12.16
C VAL A 392 14.25 24.96 -13.33
N ALA A 393 14.24 23.63 -13.29
CA ALA A 393 13.80 22.79 -14.39
C ALA A 393 12.30 22.40 -14.29
N GLY A 394 11.65 22.65 -13.13
CA GLY A 394 10.26 22.25 -12.91
C GLY A 394 10.08 20.73 -12.73
N CYS A 395 8.97 20.22 -13.29
CA CYS A 395 8.64 18.80 -13.26
C CYS A 395 9.32 18.04 -14.40
N PRO A 396 9.67 16.74 -14.19
CA PRO A 396 10.15 15.90 -15.29
C PRO A 396 9.10 15.78 -16.39
N PRO A 397 9.52 15.73 -17.68
CA PRO A 397 8.61 15.64 -18.82
C PRO A 397 7.82 14.34 -18.89
#